data_606a5dc5792193d0488b20c86980bc26
#
_entry.id   606a5dc5792193d0488b20c86980bc26
#
_cell.length_a   1.000
_cell.length_b   1.000
_cell.length_c   1.000
_cell.angle_alpha   90.00
_cell.angle_beta   90.00
_cell.angle_gamma   90.00
#
_symmetry.space_group_name_H-M   'P 1'
#
loop_
_entity.id
_entity.type
_entity.pdbx_description
1 polymer ?
#
loop_
_entity_poly.entity_id
_entity_poly.type
_entity_poly.pdbx_seq_one_letter_code
_entity_poly.pdbx_strand_id
1 'polypeptide(L)'
;KIYNQQVYKVKLSTKEKCRYSMIGERVNFRAKLNIPEANDDKRNYRRYLYSKGIDYKASCRKLEISKVGVYDSAKIRFTVIKFINDKKNLFLANLDSHSRGYFAGIIFGEKNLIDSEIIDEFQGNGTAHILAVSGLHIGIIYMVYKWVKTRFKLGNSTDIILVLMLIIYVILASFSVSIIRAVLIILLKIIADKMVMRFDFLTAISTALLVSLLLNPYSIFDMGFQLSFLSALIIDFIFPHIRRTKHERILGIMALPICLGAYNIVCFGRFSLIAVLANSPVIFLMSIYVPLGIVSFFIYFMSDYFPKILSILITTLGDITYTVNHSFNILQRGAIEVEYNNVKLVFMLYAFIFFVASEYFYIKVVSRHNPKPCIGFIIASLIAVTI
;
A
#
# COMPACT_ATOMS: atom_id res chain seq x y z
N LYS A 1 40.98 17.67 0.47
CA LYS A 1 40.92 16.81 1.66
C LYS A 1 39.78 15.86 1.45
N ILE A 2 40.09 14.59 1.17
CA ILE A 2 39.13 13.52 0.93
C ILE A 2 38.68 13.05 2.31
N TYR A 3 37.51 13.46 2.72
CA TYR A 3 36.85 12.86 3.88
C TYR A 3 36.16 11.56 3.44
N ASN A 4 36.24 10.52 4.28
CA ASN A 4 35.64 9.20 4.13
C ASN A 4 34.35 9.25 3.26
N GLN A 5 34.38 8.55 2.12
CA GLN A 5 33.22 8.42 1.22
C GLN A 5 32.16 7.51 1.86
N GLN A 6 31.51 7.99 2.91
CA GLN A 6 30.31 7.33 3.42
C GLN A 6 29.10 7.85 2.63
N VAL A 7 28.34 6.94 2.04
CA VAL A 7 27.12 7.26 1.30
C VAL A 7 25.95 7.25 2.27
N TYR A 8 25.35 8.42 2.48
CA TYR A 8 24.17 8.58 3.33
C TYR A 8 22.94 8.90 2.47
N LYS A 9 21.77 8.42 2.90
CA LYS A 9 20.50 8.87 2.34
C LYS A 9 20.01 10.08 3.11
N VAL A 10 19.83 11.19 2.43
CA VAL A 10 19.46 12.47 3.03
C VAL A 10 18.11 12.92 2.49
N LYS A 11 17.18 13.26 3.41
CA LYS A 11 15.94 13.97 3.04
C LYS A 11 16.26 15.45 2.92
N LEU A 12 16.29 15.94 1.67
CA LEU A 12 16.55 17.33 1.38
C LEU A 12 15.22 18.11 1.27
N SER A 13 15.09 19.18 2.04
CA SER A 13 14.00 20.14 1.92
C SER A 13 14.52 21.41 1.25
N THR A 14 13.88 21.86 0.18
CA THR A 14 14.24 23.08 -0.53
C THR A 14 13.00 23.90 -0.85
N LYS A 15 13.16 25.22 -1.00
CA LYS A 15 12.10 26.10 -1.47
C LYS A 15 11.93 26.08 -2.99
N GLU A 16 12.92 25.56 -3.72
CA GLU A 16 12.85 25.43 -5.17
C GLU A 16 11.99 24.22 -5.57
N LYS A 17 11.13 24.40 -6.58
CA LYS A 17 10.36 23.29 -7.17
C LYS A 17 11.33 22.35 -7.89
N CYS A 18 11.61 21.19 -7.28
CA CYS A 18 12.38 20.14 -7.95
C CYS A 18 11.54 19.55 -9.09
N ARG A 19 12.09 19.51 -10.30
CA ARG A 19 11.48 18.82 -11.43
C ARG A 19 11.75 17.32 -11.31
N TYR A 20 10.77 16.49 -11.63
CA TYR A 20 10.93 15.02 -11.66
C TYR A 20 12.05 14.53 -12.58
N SER A 21 12.49 15.36 -13.55
CA SER A 21 13.61 15.06 -14.43
C SER A 21 14.98 14.95 -13.74
N MET A 22 15.07 15.26 -12.44
CA MET A 22 16.34 15.25 -11.69
C MET A 22 16.71 13.87 -11.13
N ILE A 23 15.89 12.82 -11.35
CA ILE A 23 16.23 11.46 -10.90
C ILE A 23 17.49 10.99 -11.64
N GLY A 24 18.53 10.66 -10.86
CA GLY A 24 19.85 10.25 -11.38
C GLY A 24 20.79 11.39 -11.72
N GLU A 25 20.40 12.65 -11.54
CA GLU A 25 21.28 13.79 -11.69
C GLU A 25 22.09 14.06 -10.42
N ARG A 26 23.34 14.51 -10.59
CA ARG A 26 24.17 14.93 -9.47
C ARG A 26 23.81 16.37 -9.09
N VAL A 27 23.45 16.57 -7.84
CA VAL A 27 23.10 17.90 -7.31
C VAL A 27 24.12 18.29 -6.26
N ASN A 28 24.70 19.47 -6.41
CA ASN A 28 25.57 20.08 -5.40
C ASN A 28 24.73 21.03 -4.54
N PHE A 29 24.85 20.88 -3.24
CA PHE A 29 24.21 21.78 -2.30
C PHE A 29 25.06 21.97 -1.05
N ARG A 30 24.89 23.10 -0.39
CA ARG A 30 25.46 23.38 0.92
C ARG A 30 24.35 23.38 1.95
N ALA A 31 24.37 22.45 2.86
CA ALA A 31 23.40 22.38 3.96
C ALA A 31 24.03 21.74 5.19
N LYS A 32 23.51 22.11 6.36
CA LYS A 32 23.85 21.43 7.61
C LYS A 32 23.07 20.11 7.65
N LEU A 33 23.77 19.01 7.83
CA LEU A 33 23.16 17.71 8.07
C LEU A 33 22.70 17.64 9.53
N ASN A 34 21.40 17.49 9.74
CA ASN A 34 20.81 17.33 11.05
C ASN A 34 20.34 15.89 11.22
N ILE A 35 20.70 15.29 12.35
CA ILE A 35 20.10 14.03 12.77
C ILE A 35 18.61 14.32 13.06
N PRO A 36 17.66 13.52 12.56
CA PRO A 36 16.26 13.71 12.88
C PRO A 36 16.06 13.68 14.40
N GLU A 37 15.46 14.72 14.95
CA GLU A 37 15.17 14.78 16.39
C GLU A 37 14.13 13.75 16.78
N ALA A 38 14.34 13.11 17.92
CA ALA A 38 13.32 12.31 18.58
C ALA A 38 12.43 13.28 19.38
N ASN A 39 11.37 13.77 18.77
CA ASN A 39 10.35 14.48 19.56
C ASN A 39 9.64 13.47 20.45
N ASP A 40 9.67 13.69 21.76
CA ASP A 40 9.06 12.82 22.77
C ASP A 40 7.52 12.75 22.66
N ASP A 41 6.90 13.72 22.01
CA ASP A 41 5.46 13.78 21.79
C ASP A 41 5.06 13.31 20.40
N LYS A 42 4.45 12.10 20.35
CA LYS A 42 3.71 11.54 19.21
C LYS A 42 4.56 11.07 18.03
N ARG A 43 4.86 9.78 18.06
CA ARG A 43 5.41 8.99 16.93
C ARG A 43 6.85 9.34 16.58
N ASN A 44 7.74 8.52 17.00
CA ASN A 44 9.18 8.67 16.84
C ASN A 44 9.53 8.87 15.35
N TYR A 45 9.38 10.11 14.85
CA TYR A 45 9.58 10.52 13.46
C TYR A 45 10.98 10.11 12.96
N ARG A 46 11.95 10.02 13.86
CA ARG A 46 13.27 9.49 13.58
C ARG A 46 13.23 8.03 13.14
N ARG A 47 12.47 7.16 13.85
CA ARG A 47 12.31 5.75 13.48
C ARG A 47 11.58 5.59 12.14
N TYR A 48 10.58 6.44 11.89
CA TYR A 48 9.91 6.49 10.60
C TYR A 48 10.88 6.86 9.45
N LEU A 49 11.78 7.83 9.63
CA LEU A 49 12.76 8.17 8.61
C LEU A 49 13.76 7.03 8.38
N TYR A 50 14.20 6.36 9.45
CA TYR A 50 15.05 5.18 9.33
C TYR A 50 14.33 4.02 8.64
N SER A 51 13.01 3.86 8.83
CA SER A 51 12.23 2.86 8.08
C SER A 51 12.20 3.15 6.57
N LYS A 52 12.32 4.42 6.17
CA LYS A 52 12.48 4.84 4.77
C LYS A 52 13.95 4.82 4.31
N GLY A 53 14.86 4.38 5.17
CA GLY A 53 16.30 4.37 4.91
C GLY A 53 16.92 5.76 4.83
N ILE A 54 16.33 6.77 5.49
CA ILE A 54 16.81 8.15 5.51
C ILE A 54 17.60 8.38 6.79
N ASP A 55 18.91 8.67 6.64
CA ASP A 55 19.83 8.80 7.77
C ASP A 55 19.84 10.24 8.34
N TYR A 56 19.72 11.24 7.45
CA TYR A 56 19.83 12.65 7.82
C TYR A 56 18.76 13.50 7.15
N LYS A 57 18.48 14.65 7.77
CA LYS A 57 17.72 15.75 7.17
C LYS A 57 18.65 16.90 6.82
N ALA A 58 18.39 17.55 5.71
CA ALA A 58 19.05 18.78 5.33
C ALA A 58 18.05 19.78 4.76
N SER A 59 18.26 21.06 5.03
CA SER A 59 17.50 22.14 4.41
C SER A 59 18.45 23.04 3.66
N CYS A 60 18.19 23.26 2.37
CA CYS A 60 18.98 24.18 1.55
C CYS A 60 18.08 25.22 0.90
N ARG A 61 18.66 26.41 0.67
CA ARG A 61 17.96 27.52 -0.01
C ARG A 61 18.04 27.40 -1.53
N LYS A 62 19.15 26.87 -2.05
CA LYS A 62 19.44 26.78 -3.49
C LYS A 62 20.08 25.45 -3.84
N LEU A 63 19.65 24.86 -4.94
CA LEU A 63 20.21 23.64 -5.51
C LEU A 63 20.99 24.01 -6.78
N GLU A 64 22.25 23.60 -6.85
CA GLU A 64 23.06 23.73 -8.06
C GLU A 64 23.15 22.36 -8.73
N ILE A 65 22.57 22.24 -9.91
CA ILE A 65 22.61 21.02 -10.72
C ILE A 65 23.96 20.99 -11.43
N SER A 66 24.85 20.08 -11.05
CA SER A 66 26.07 19.87 -11.79
C SER A 66 25.82 18.85 -12.91
N LYS A 67 26.07 19.24 -14.16
CA LYS A 67 25.96 18.37 -15.35
C LYS A 67 27.01 17.24 -15.39
N VAL A 68 27.63 16.90 -14.29
CA VAL A 68 28.69 15.89 -14.24
C VAL A 68 28.11 14.50 -14.13
N GLY A 69 28.53 13.62 -15.04
CA GLY A 69 27.99 12.28 -15.27
C GLY A 69 27.75 11.40 -14.05
N VAL A 70 26.78 10.53 -14.21
CA VAL A 70 26.39 9.48 -13.27
C VAL A 70 27.59 8.55 -13.01
N TYR A 71 27.78 8.09 -11.77
CA TYR A 71 28.74 7.02 -11.45
C TYR A 71 28.50 5.81 -12.35
N ASP A 72 29.55 5.27 -12.97
CA ASP A 72 29.46 4.22 -14.00
C ASP A 72 28.73 2.96 -13.51
N SER A 73 28.89 2.54 -12.27
CA SER A 73 28.24 1.35 -11.73
C SER A 73 26.72 1.51 -11.48
N ALA A 74 26.24 2.75 -11.34
CA ALA A 74 24.83 3.05 -11.13
C ALA A 74 24.11 3.51 -12.42
N LYS A 75 24.85 3.74 -13.51
CA LYS A 75 24.37 4.35 -14.74
C LYS A 75 23.19 3.61 -15.36
N ILE A 76 23.27 2.30 -15.50
CA ILE A 76 22.20 1.47 -16.08
C ILE A 76 20.93 1.56 -15.21
N ARG A 77 21.05 1.40 -13.89
CA ARG A 77 19.91 1.49 -12.96
C ARG A 77 19.20 2.84 -13.06
N PHE A 78 19.96 3.94 -13.04
CA PHE A 78 19.38 5.28 -13.12
C PHE A 78 18.78 5.57 -14.49
N THR A 79 19.40 5.08 -15.57
CA THR A 79 18.86 5.23 -16.93
C THR A 79 17.51 4.52 -17.07
N VAL A 80 17.39 3.29 -16.55
CA VAL A 80 16.12 2.54 -16.56
C VAL A 80 15.05 3.25 -15.73
N ILE A 81 15.39 3.67 -14.52
CA ILE A 81 14.45 4.40 -13.65
C ILE A 81 14.00 5.71 -14.31
N LYS A 82 14.93 6.46 -14.88
CA LYS A 82 14.63 7.70 -15.61
C LYS A 82 13.69 7.44 -16.78
N PHE A 83 14.03 6.46 -17.65
CA PHE A 83 13.20 6.10 -18.79
C PHE A 83 11.76 5.75 -18.38
N ILE A 84 11.57 4.94 -17.32
CA ILE A 84 10.25 4.56 -16.82
C ILE A 84 9.50 5.79 -16.30
N ASN A 85 10.18 6.69 -15.57
CA ASN A 85 9.55 7.91 -15.07
C ASN A 85 9.22 8.92 -16.18
N ASP A 86 10.06 9.05 -17.20
CA ASP A 86 9.76 9.90 -18.35
C ASP A 86 8.52 9.41 -19.09
N LYS A 87 8.40 8.11 -19.36
CA LYS A 87 7.20 7.49 -19.93
C LYS A 87 5.96 7.71 -19.06
N LYS A 88 6.09 7.59 -17.72
CA LYS A 88 5.00 7.89 -16.77
C LYS A 88 4.53 9.33 -16.90
N ASN A 89 5.47 10.29 -16.92
CA ASN A 89 5.13 11.71 -17.01
C ASN A 89 4.46 12.07 -18.34
N LEU A 90 4.92 11.48 -19.44
CA LEU A 90 4.29 11.64 -20.75
C LEU A 90 2.88 11.04 -20.79
N PHE A 91 2.70 9.86 -20.19
CA PHE A 91 1.36 9.27 -20.04
C PHE A 91 0.42 10.17 -19.24
N LEU A 92 0.87 10.65 -18.07
CA LEU A 92 0.09 11.55 -17.22
C LEU A 92 -0.28 12.87 -17.93
N ALA A 93 0.55 13.34 -18.86
CA ALA A 93 0.25 14.54 -19.64
C ALA A 93 -0.96 14.37 -20.57
N ASN A 94 -1.35 13.13 -20.93
CA ASN A 94 -2.55 12.84 -21.72
C ASN A 94 -3.84 12.82 -20.90
N LEU A 95 -3.77 12.92 -19.57
CA LEU A 95 -4.92 12.98 -18.67
C LEU A 95 -5.25 14.44 -18.33
N ASP A 96 -6.55 14.71 -18.08
CA ASP A 96 -6.99 16.01 -17.62
C ASP A 96 -6.33 16.40 -16.29
N SER A 97 -6.18 17.72 -16.07
CA SER A 97 -5.48 18.25 -14.89
C SER A 97 -6.08 17.76 -13.56
N HIS A 98 -7.41 17.65 -13.49
CA HIS A 98 -8.12 17.17 -12.30
C HIS A 98 -7.87 15.67 -12.06
N SER A 99 -8.06 14.84 -13.10
CA SER A 99 -7.88 13.39 -13.01
C SER A 99 -6.42 12.96 -12.86
N ARG A 100 -5.47 13.78 -13.35
CA ARG A 100 -4.03 13.48 -13.33
C ARG A 100 -3.49 13.26 -11.93
N GLY A 101 -3.80 14.17 -10.99
CA GLY A 101 -3.34 14.07 -9.61
C GLY A 101 -3.90 12.84 -8.92
N TYR A 102 -5.18 12.61 -9.07
CA TYR A 102 -5.89 11.46 -8.52
C TYR A 102 -5.34 10.13 -9.08
N PHE A 103 -5.19 10.05 -10.40
CA PHE A 103 -4.61 8.88 -11.06
C PHE A 103 -3.16 8.61 -10.60
N ALA A 104 -2.31 9.65 -10.60
CA ALA A 104 -0.92 9.52 -10.18
C ALA A 104 -0.79 9.05 -8.72
N GLY A 105 -1.65 9.54 -7.85
CA GLY A 105 -1.67 9.14 -6.45
C GLY A 105 -2.08 7.68 -6.26
N ILE A 106 -3.14 7.25 -6.91
CA ILE A 106 -3.68 5.89 -6.76
C ILE A 106 -2.80 4.86 -7.46
N ILE A 107 -2.43 5.09 -8.74
CA ILE A 107 -1.74 4.09 -9.55
C ILE A 107 -0.24 4.09 -9.31
N PHE A 108 0.37 5.26 -9.15
CA PHE A 108 1.83 5.39 -8.99
C PHE A 108 2.28 5.74 -7.57
N GLY A 109 1.34 6.06 -6.66
CA GLY A 109 1.66 6.41 -5.28
C GLY A 109 2.17 7.84 -5.08
N GLU A 110 1.98 8.72 -6.06
CA GLU A 110 2.41 10.13 -6.01
C GLU A 110 1.40 11.01 -5.28
N LYS A 111 1.26 10.80 -3.98
CA LYS A 111 0.28 11.51 -3.12
C LYS A 111 0.43 13.03 -3.15
N ASN A 112 1.62 13.54 -3.44
CA ASN A 112 1.89 14.98 -3.50
C ASN A 112 1.16 15.69 -4.66
N LEU A 113 0.62 14.93 -5.61
CA LEU A 113 -0.17 15.44 -6.73
C LEU A 113 -1.68 15.44 -6.46
N ILE A 114 -2.11 14.82 -5.36
CA ILE A 114 -3.51 14.81 -4.94
C ILE A 114 -3.77 16.07 -4.09
N ASP A 115 -4.90 16.71 -4.32
CA ASP A 115 -5.33 17.85 -3.51
C ASP A 115 -5.53 17.45 -2.06
N SER A 116 -5.09 18.30 -1.12
CA SER A 116 -5.15 18.02 0.30
C SER A 116 -6.57 17.76 0.80
N GLU A 117 -7.56 18.46 0.25
CA GLU A 117 -8.98 18.28 0.56
C GLU A 117 -9.46 16.86 0.24
N ILE A 118 -9.06 16.31 -0.92
CA ILE A 118 -9.38 14.94 -1.31
C ILE A 118 -8.72 13.95 -0.32
N ILE A 119 -7.47 14.19 0.06
CA ILE A 119 -6.78 13.32 1.04
C ILE A 119 -7.52 13.32 2.37
N ASP A 120 -7.94 14.49 2.84
CA ASP A 120 -8.63 14.65 4.13
C ASP A 120 -10.00 13.97 4.11
N GLU A 121 -10.75 14.06 2.99
CA GLU A 121 -12.02 13.35 2.81
C GLU A 121 -11.85 11.82 2.86
N PHE A 122 -10.85 11.30 2.14
CA PHE A 122 -10.57 9.86 2.16
C PHE A 122 -10.08 9.38 3.54
N GLN A 123 -9.34 10.22 4.27
CA GLN A 123 -8.94 9.91 5.65
C GLN A 123 -10.14 9.88 6.58
N GLY A 124 -11.00 10.88 6.48
CA GLY A 124 -12.21 10.97 7.25
C GLY A 124 -13.13 9.77 7.05
N ASN A 125 -13.35 9.35 5.81
CA ASN A 125 -14.16 8.17 5.47
C ASN A 125 -13.48 6.83 5.79
N GLY A 126 -12.21 6.84 6.28
CA GLY A 126 -11.44 5.62 6.55
C GLY A 126 -11.03 4.84 5.28
N THR A 127 -11.11 5.49 4.11
CA THR A 127 -10.75 4.94 2.79
C THR A 127 -9.36 5.39 2.31
N ALA A 128 -8.60 6.12 3.13
CA ALA A 128 -7.28 6.66 2.80
C ALA A 128 -6.24 5.63 2.33
N HIS A 129 -6.41 4.36 2.71
CA HIS A 129 -5.56 3.27 2.25
C HIS A 129 -5.68 3.01 0.74
N ILE A 130 -6.75 3.46 0.12
CA ILE A 130 -7.02 3.35 -1.32
C ILE A 130 -6.15 4.35 -2.12
N LEU A 131 -5.90 5.54 -1.54
CA LEU A 131 -5.00 6.53 -2.13
C LEU A 131 -3.52 6.14 -2.03
N ALA A 132 -3.23 5.04 -1.37
CA ALA A 132 -1.89 4.49 -1.31
C ALA A 132 -1.81 3.25 -2.19
N VAL A 133 -0.78 3.15 -3.00
CA VAL A 133 -0.54 1.91 -3.75
C VAL A 133 -0.38 0.77 -2.76
N SER A 134 -1.24 -0.23 -2.89
CA SER A 134 -1.42 -1.29 -1.89
C SER A 134 -1.21 -2.68 -2.48
N GLY A 135 -1.13 -3.69 -1.61
CA GLY A 135 -1.11 -5.08 -2.02
C GLY A 135 -2.35 -5.52 -2.82
N LEU A 136 -3.48 -4.81 -2.66
CA LEU A 136 -4.69 -5.03 -3.45
C LEU A 136 -4.43 -4.83 -4.95
N HIS A 137 -3.70 -3.77 -5.33
CA HIS A 137 -3.33 -3.50 -6.73
C HIS A 137 -2.60 -4.69 -7.36
N ILE A 138 -1.62 -5.22 -6.65
CA ILE A 138 -0.84 -6.38 -7.07
C ILE A 138 -1.70 -7.64 -7.14
N GLY A 139 -2.58 -7.83 -6.15
CA GLY A 139 -3.54 -8.93 -6.14
C GLY A 139 -4.50 -8.89 -7.35
N ILE A 140 -4.99 -7.70 -7.71
CA ILE A 140 -5.85 -7.51 -8.88
C ILE A 140 -5.09 -7.79 -10.18
N ILE A 141 -3.86 -7.27 -10.33
CA ILE A 141 -3.01 -7.57 -11.50
C ILE A 141 -2.83 -9.08 -11.65
N TYR A 142 -2.52 -9.76 -10.55
CA TYR A 142 -2.35 -11.21 -10.56
C TYR A 142 -3.65 -11.95 -10.91
N MET A 143 -4.81 -11.53 -10.40
CA MET A 143 -6.11 -12.12 -10.73
C MET A 143 -6.44 -11.94 -12.21
N VAL A 144 -6.25 -10.74 -12.76
CA VAL A 144 -6.47 -10.48 -14.19
C VAL A 144 -5.54 -11.32 -15.04
N TYR A 145 -4.26 -11.35 -14.69
CA TYR A 145 -3.28 -12.22 -15.38
C TYR A 145 -3.70 -13.68 -15.34
N LYS A 146 -4.08 -14.21 -14.18
CA LYS A 146 -4.51 -15.60 -14.02
C LYS A 146 -5.76 -15.89 -14.85
N TRP A 147 -6.71 -14.96 -14.88
CA TRP A 147 -7.91 -15.08 -15.71
C TRP A 147 -7.56 -15.13 -17.20
N VAL A 148 -6.70 -14.24 -17.70
CA VAL A 148 -6.22 -14.21 -19.07
C VAL A 148 -5.47 -15.54 -19.39
N LYS A 149 -4.55 -15.96 -18.53
CA LYS A 149 -3.76 -17.19 -18.69
C LYS A 149 -4.68 -18.42 -18.84
N THR A 150 -5.69 -18.53 -17.99
CA THR A 150 -6.64 -19.65 -18.02
C THR A 150 -7.59 -19.57 -19.20
N ARG A 151 -8.11 -18.38 -19.51
CA ARG A 151 -9.10 -18.15 -20.60
C ARG A 151 -8.51 -18.45 -21.97
N PHE A 152 -7.25 -18.07 -22.18
CA PHE A 152 -6.54 -18.23 -23.44
C PHE A 152 -5.58 -19.44 -23.44
N LYS A 153 -5.59 -20.25 -22.38
CA LYS A 153 -4.75 -21.44 -22.22
C LYS A 153 -3.26 -21.15 -22.47
N LEU A 154 -2.78 -20.01 -21.96
CA LEU A 154 -1.40 -19.58 -22.16
C LEU A 154 -0.42 -20.45 -21.37
N GLY A 155 0.75 -20.72 -21.98
CA GLY A 155 1.80 -21.55 -21.37
C GLY A 155 2.50 -20.85 -20.18
N ASN A 156 3.29 -21.63 -19.46
CA ASN A 156 4.03 -21.14 -18.28
C ASN A 156 5.09 -20.07 -18.60
N SER A 157 5.49 -19.92 -19.87
CA SER A 157 6.39 -18.85 -20.30
C SER A 157 5.82 -17.45 -20.06
N THR A 158 4.48 -17.31 -20.02
CA THR A 158 3.83 -16.02 -19.76
C THR A 158 4.02 -15.54 -18.32
N ASP A 159 4.39 -16.40 -17.36
CA ASP A 159 4.73 -16.01 -15.99
C ASP A 159 5.91 -15.02 -15.97
N ILE A 160 6.84 -15.13 -16.95
CA ILE A 160 7.96 -14.19 -17.09
C ILE A 160 7.44 -12.79 -17.42
N ILE A 161 6.42 -12.67 -18.26
CA ILE A 161 5.79 -11.38 -18.60
C ILE A 161 5.19 -10.75 -17.36
N LEU A 162 4.46 -11.55 -16.55
CA LEU A 162 3.93 -11.07 -15.28
C LEU A 162 5.03 -10.55 -14.36
N VAL A 163 6.12 -11.33 -14.19
CA VAL A 163 7.25 -10.91 -13.33
C VAL A 163 7.86 -9.61 -13.81
N LEU A 164 8.07 -9.44 -15.11
CA LEU A 164 8.59 -8.20 -15.70
C LEU A 164 7.64 -7.02 -15.45
N MET A 165 6.32 -7.22 -15.65
CA MET A 165 5.31 -6.20 -15.34
C MET A 165 5.34 -5.80 -13.86
N LEU A 166 5.45 -6.76 -12.95
CA LEU A 166 5.53 -6.50 -11.52
C LEU A 166 6.81 -5.73 -11.15
N ILE A 167 7.96 -6.05 -11.75
CA ILE A 167 9.21 -5.31 -11.54
C ILE A 167 9.08 -3.86 -12.00
N ILE A 168 8.53 -3.63 -13.20
CA ILE A 168 8.27 -2.28 -13.72
C ILE A 168 7.34 -1.53 -12.76
N TYR A 169 6.30 -2.20 -12.28
CA TYR A 169 5.34 -1.58 -11.37
C TYR A 169 5.94 -1.23 -9.99
N VAL A 170 6.84 -2.06 -9.46
CA VAL A 170 7.62 -1.73 -8.23
C VAL A 170 8.42 -0.43 -8.42
N ILE A 171 9.03 -0.24 -9.59
CA ILE A 171 9.78 0.98 -9.92
C ILE A 171 8.83 2.19 -10.01
N LEU A 172 7.71 2.05 -10.72
CA LEU A 172 6.68 3.08 -10.87
C LEU A 172 6.11 3.54 -9.54
N ALA A 173 5.89 2.61 -8.62
CA ALA A 173 5.38 2.87 -7.28
C ALA A 173 6.48 3.24 -6.26
N SER A 174 7.65 3.68 -6.75
CA SER A 174 8.77 4.18 -5.94
C SER A 174 9.21 3.23 -4.83
N PHE A 175 9.22 1.92 -5.13
CA PHE A 175 9.64 0.87 -4.19
C PHE A 175 8.82 0.86 -2.88
N SER A 176 7.52 1.12 -2.95
CA SER A 176 6.64 1.05 -1.79
C SER A 176 6.75 -0.31 -1.10
N VAL A 177 6.94 -0.31 0.22
CA VAL A 177 7.13 -1.54 1.03
C VAL A 177 5.93 -2.49 0.89
N SER A 178 4.72 -1.94 0.81
CA SER A 178 3.49 -2.71 0.64
C SER A 178 3.46 -3.48 -0.68
N ILE A 179 3.98 -2.86 -1.75
CA ILE A 179 4.07 -3.49 -3.08
C ILE A 179 5.14 -4.55 -3.12
N ILE A 180 6.35 -4.25 -2.61
CA ILE A 180 7.46 -5.21 -2.58
C ILE A 180 6.99 -6.50 -1.89
N ARG A 181 6.30 -6.39 -0.75
CA ARG A 181 5.77 -7.54 -0.05
C ARG A 181 4.74 -8.32 -0.89
N ALA A 182 3.77 -7.64 -1.50
CA ALA A 182 2.76 -8.29 -2.32
C ALA A 182 3.39 -9.01 -3.52
N VAL A 183 4.39 -8.40 -4.14
CA VAL A 183 5.17 -9.01 -5.23
C VAL A 183 5.93 -10.24 -4.74
N LEU A 184 6.58 -10.17 -3.57
CA LEU A 184 7.26 -11.33 -2.98
C LEU A 184 6.30 -12.50 -2.75
N ILE A 185 5.10 -12.25 -2.22
CA ILE A 185 4.08 -13.28 -2.01
C ILE A 185 3.66 -13.92 -3.35
N ILE A 186 3.46 -13.11 -4.40
CA ILE A 186 3.11 -13.62 -5.73
C ILE A 186 4.27 -14.42 -6.35
N LEU A 187 5.50 -13.95 -6.21
CA LEU A 187 6.68 -14.70 -6.68
C LEU A 187 6.78 -16.07 -5.99
N LEU A 188 6.57 -16.11 -4.67
CA LEU A 188 6.53 -17.37 -3.92
C LEU A 188 5.39 -18.28 -4.42
N LYS A 189 4.23 -17.70 -4.75
CA LYS A 189 3.11 -18.46 -5.33
C LYS A 189 3.47 -19.04 -6.69
N ILE A 190 4.10 -18.26 -7.57
CA ILE A 190 4.54 -18.75 -8.90
C ILE A 190 5.58 -19.87 -8.75
N ILE A 191 6.52 -19.71 -7.82
CA ILE A 191 7.53 -20.73 -7.53
C ILE A 191 6.87 -22.01 -7.03
N ALA A 192 5.95 -21.92 -6.07
CA ALA A 192 5.22 -23.06 -5.53
C ALA A 192 4.43 -23.80 -6.63
N ASP A 193 3.74 -23.05 -7.51
CA ASP A 193 2.97 -23.61 -8.61
C ASP A 193 3.90 -24.33 -9.64
N LYS A 194 5.10 -23.79 -9.91
CA LYS A 194 6.09 -24.42 -10.80
C LYS A 194 6.73 -25.68 -10.18
N MET A 195 6.93 -25.67 -8.88
CA MET A 195 7.49 -26.81 -8.14
C MET A 195 6.43 -27.85 -7.76
N VAL A 196 5.16 -27.64 -8.15
CA VAL A 196 4.01 -28.49 -7.81
C VAL A 196 3.86 -28.66 -6.28
N MET A 197 4.25 -27.61 -5.53
CA MET A 197 4.13 -27.57 -4.07
C MET A 197 2.82 -26.92 -3.64
N ARG A 198 2.30 -27.33 -2.47
CA ARG A 198 1.17 -26.62 -1.87
C ARG A 198 1.60 -25.24 -1.45
N PHE A 199 0.90 -24.23 -1.94
CA PHE A 199 1.11 -22.85 -1.50
C PHE A 199 0.40 -22.62 -0.17
N ASP A 200 1.17 -22.30 0.87
CA ASP A 200 0.67 -21.86 2.14
C ASP A 200 0.84 -20.34 2.30
N PHE A 201 -0.28 -19.65 2.53
CA PHE A 201 -0.29 -18.20 2.56
C PHE A 201 0.44 -17.63 3.79
N LEU A 202 0.30 -18.30 4.95
CA LEU A 202 0.97 -17.91 6.19
C LEU A 202 2.51 -18.02 6.04
N THR A 203 2.99 -19.11 5.46
CA THR A 203 4.41 -19.29 5.15
C THR A 203 4.92 -18.20 4.20
N ALA A 204 4.13 -17.84 3.18
CA ALA A 204 4.50 -16.78 2.24
C ALA A 204 4.56 -15.40 2.92
N ILE A 205 3.59 -15.07 3.80
CA ILE A 205 3.60 -13.83 4.59
C ILE A 205 4.82 -13.80 5.52
N SER A 206 5.09 -14.88 6.23
CA SER A 206 6.21 -14.99 7.17
C SER A 206 7.56 -14.85 6.46
N THR A 207 7.70 -15.46 5.28
CA THR A 207 8.89 -15.32 4.43
C THR A 207 9.05 -13.88 3.95
N ALA A 208 7.97 -13.25 3.48
CA ALA A 208 7.99 -11.84 3.05
C ALA A 208 8.33 -10.89 4.21
N LEU A 209 7.83 -11.18 5.42
CA LEU A 209 8.18 -10.44 6.65
C LEU A 209 9.67 -10.55 6.94
N LEU A 210 10.20 -11.77 6.98
CA LEU A 210 11.62 -12.03 7.26
C LEU A 210 12.52 -11.31 6.25
N VAL A 211 12.26 -11.46 4.95
CA VAL A 211 13.02 -10.80 3.89
C VAL A 211 12.96 -9.27 4.05
N SER A 212 11.79 -8.72 4.33
CA SER A 212 11.63 -7.27 4.51
C SER A 212 12.43 -6.74 5.71
N LEU A 213 12.45 -7.47 6.82
CA LEU A 213 13.20 -7.10 8.02
C LEU A 213 14.72 -7.29 7.86
N LEU A 214 15.15 -8.30 7.10
CA LEU A 214 16.57 -8.48 6.76
C LEU A 214 17.10 -7.35 5.88
N LEU A 215 16.26 -6.85 4.94
CA LEU A 215 16.62 -5.72 4.08
C LEU A 215 16.63 -4.39 4.84
N ASN A 216 15.67 -4.18 5.73
CA ASN A 216 15.61 -3.00 6.59
C ASN A 216 14.90 -3.30 7.91
N PRO A 217 15.62 -3.51 9.01
CA PRO A 217 15.03 -3.80 10.33
C PRO A 217 14.08 -2.70 10.83
N TYR A 218 14.34 -1.45 10.45
CA TYR A 218 13.52 -0.31 10.85
C TYR A 218 12.15 -0.28 10.17
N SER A 219 11.90 -1.12 9.15
CA SER A 219 10.59 -1.21 8.48
C SER A 219 9.46 -1.55 9.46
N ILE A 220 9.76 -2.22 10.58
CA ILE A 220 8.77 -2.53 11.63
C ILE A 220 8.11 -1.27 12.23
N PHE A 221 8.77 -0.12 12.17
CA PHE A 221 8.25 1.16 12.66
C PHE A 221 7.43 1.94 11.61
N ASP A 222 7.32 1.42 10.38
CA ASP A 222 6.45 1.99 9.35
C ASP A 222 5.01 1.49 9.55
N MET A 223 4.08 2.41 9.80
CA MET A 223 2.66 2.07 9.98
C MET A 223 2.06 1.37 8.76
N GLY A 224 2.47 1.74 7.54
CA GLY A 224 2.04 1.06 6.33
C GLY A 224 2.52 -0.41 6.28
N PHE A 225 3.72 -0.68 6.79
CA PHE A 225 4.24 -2.02 6.96
C PHE A 225 3.38 -2.81 7.96
N GLN A 226 3.15 -2.26 9.16
CA GLN A 226 2.38 -2.92 10.22
C GLN A 226 0.95 -3.23 9.78
N LEU A 227 0.23 -2.23 9.25
CA LEU A 227 -1.14 -2.39 8.75
C LEU A 227 -1.23 -3.46 7.66
N SER A 228 -0.24 -3.51 6.80
CA SER A 228 -0.26 -4.41 5.68
C SER A 228 0.01 -5.86 6.05
N PHE A 229 0.89 -6.14 7.02
CA PHE A 229 1.07 -7.49 7.57
C PHE A 229 -0.10 -7.89 8.45
N LEU A 230 -0.61 -6.97 9.28
CA LEU A 230 -1.77 -7.21 10.12
C LEU A 230 -3.01 -7.56 9.29
N SER A 231 -3.28 -6.80 8.21
CA SER A 231 -4.41 -7.11 7.31
C SER A 231 -4.27 -8.48 6.64
N ALA A 232 -3.05 -8.85 6.22
CA ALA A 232 -2.81 -10.16 5.64
C ALA A 232 -3.05 -11.30 6.65
N LEU A 233 -2.61 -11.14 7.89
CA LEU A 233 -2.88 -12.09 8.97
C LEU A 233 -4.38 -12.20 9.29
N ILE A 234 -5.09 -11.06 9.37
CA ILE A 234 -6.55 -11.04 9.58
C ILE A 234 -7.26 -11.81 8.45
N ILE A 235 -6.86 -11.61 7.21
CA ILE A 235 -7.43 -12.32 6.07
C ILE A 235 -7.19 -13.83 6.20
N ASP A 236 -5.99 -14.25 6.53
CA ASP A 236 -5.65 -15.67 6.63
C ASP A 236 -6.35 -16.37 7.80
N PHE A 237 -6.39 -15.74 8.97
CA PHE A 237 -6.95 -16.34 10.17
C PHE A 237 -8.47 -16.19 10.30
N ILE A 238 -9.04 -15.07 9.93
CA ILE A 238 -10.46 -14.74 10.20
C ILE A 238 -11.37 -15.11 9.02
N PHE A 239 -10.96 -14.86 7.78
CA PHE A 239 -11.80 -15.11 6.61
C PHE A 239 -12.21 -16.56 6.39
N PRO A 240 -11.38 -17.58 6.67
CA PRO A 240 -11.84 -18.98 6.58
C PRO A 240 -13.03 -19.30 7.49
N HIS A 241 -13.11 -18.65 8.66
CA HIS A 241 -14.23 -18.80 9.58
C HIS A 241 -15.49 -18.09 9.08
N ILE A 242 -15.35 -16.90 8.49
CA ILE A 242 -16.44 -16.14 7.91
C ILE A 242 -17.07 -16.88 6.73
N ARG A 243 -16.28 -17.47 5.83
CA ARG A 243 -16.74 -18.25 4.68
C ARG A 243 -17.63 -19.44 5.02
N ARG A 244 -17.58 -19.91 6.25
CA ARG A 244 -18.44 -21.01 6.75
C ARG A 244 -19.80 -20.53 7.24
N THR A 245 -20.08 -19.24 7.23
CA THR A 245 -21.33 -18.65 7.74
C THR A 245 -22.31 -18.34 6.62
N LYS A 246 -23.62 -18.32 6.95
CA LYS A 246 -24.67 -17.91 6.02
C LYS A 246 -24.57 -16.44 5.60
N HIS A 247 -23.90 -15.61 6.40
CA HIS A 247 -23.74 -14.16 6.20
C HIS A 247 -22.33 -13.77 5.73
N GLU A 248 -21.64 -14.68 5.03
CA GLU A 248 -20.24 -14.50 4.62
C GLU A 248 -19.96 -13.18 3.90
N ARG A 249 -20.89 -12.72 3.03
CA ARG A 249 -20.71 -11.47 2.27
C ARG A 249 -20.67 -10.24 3.17
N ILE A 250 -21.65 -10.11 4.08
CA ILE A 250 -21.75 -8.98 5.01
C ILE A 250 -20.59 -8.99 6.00
N LEU A 251 -20.37 -10.15 6.63
CA LEU A 251 -19.29 -10.31 7.60
C LEU A 251 -17.90 -10.09 6.95
N GLY A 252 -17.70 -10.53 5.71
CA GLY A 252 -16.45 -10.33 4.99
C GLY A 252 -16.15 -8.86 4.72
N ILE A 253 -17.16 -8.06 4.38
CA ILE A 253 -17.02 -6.60 4.17
C ILE A 253 -16.68 -5.89 5.49
N MET A 254 -17.33 -6.28 6.57
CA MET A 254 -17.21 -5.64 7.88
C MET A 254 -15.93 -6.06 8.65
N ALA A 255 -15.47 -7.28 8.44
CA ALA A 255 -14.40 -7.87 9.27
C ALA A 255 -13.09 -7.07 9.23
N LEU A 256 -12.62 -6.72 8.05
CA LEU A 256 -11.33 -6.07 7.93
C LEU A 256 -11.32 -4.64 8.51
N PRO A 257 -12.29 -3.74 8.22
CA PRO A 257 -12.36 -2.43 8.84
C PRO A 257 -12.50 -2.51 10.38
N ILE A 258 -13.31 -3.43 10.89
CA ILE A 258 -13.52 -3.60 12.34
C ILE A 258 -12.23 -4.12 12.99
N CYS A 259 -11.62 -5.17 12.44
CA CYS A 259 -10.39 -5.73 13.01
C CYS A 259 -9.24 -4.74 12.98
N LEU A 260 -9.11 -3.90 11.94
CA LEU A 260 -8.09 -2.86 11.86
C LEU A 260 -8.46 -1.62 12.68
N GLY A 261 -9.72 -1.47 13.09
CA GLY A 261 -10.21 -0.31 13.82
C GLY A 261 -9.43 -0.02 15.08
N ALA A 262 -9.19 -1.03 15.91
CA ALA A 262 -8.42 -0.90 17.15
C ALA A 262 -6.99 -0.40 16.91
N TYR A 263 -6.32 -0.88 15.86
CA TYR A 263 -5.01 -0.40 15.46
C TYR A 263 -5.07 1.06 14.98
N ASN A 264 -6.09 1.39 14.18
CA ASN A 264 -6.28 2.75 13.66
C ASN A 264 -6.53 3.77 14.77
N ILE A 265 -7.31 3.42 15.80
CA ILE A 265 -7.52 4.27 16.99
C ILE A 265 -6.17 4.59 17.65
N VAL A 266 -5.34 3.60 17.90
CA VAL A 266 -4.04 3.80 18.56
C VAL A 266 -3.08 4.60 17.70
N CYS A 267 -3.04 4.33 16.38
CA CYS A 267 -2.09 4.98 15.49
C CYS A 267 -2.51 6.35 15.02
N PHE A 268 -3.80 6.58 14.81
CA PHE A 268 -4.35 7.80 14.21
C PHE A 268 -5.26 8.59 15.13
N GLY A 269 -5.65 8.06 16.29
CA GLY A 269 -6.59 8.71 17.22
C GLY A 269 -8.00 8.85 16.67
N ARG A 270 -8.34 8.10 15.59
CA ARG A 270 -9.63 8.25 14.89
C ARG A 270 -10.15 6.89 14.48
N PHE A 271 -11.45 6.69 14.66
CA PHE A 271 -12.19 5.56 14.12
C PHE A 271 -13.44 6.06 13.38
N SER A 272 -13.56 5.70 12.13
CA SER A 272 -14.72 6.05 11.31
C SER A 272 -15.65 4.84 11.19
N LEU A 273 -16.83 4.92 11.77
CA LEU A 273 -17.88 3.90 11.58
C LEU A 273 -18.33 3.84 10.12
N ILE A 274 -18.29 4.97 9.42
CA ILE A 274 -18.62 5.06 7.99
C ILE A 274 -17.64 4.26 7.13
N ALA A 275 -16.41 4.02 7.61
CA ALA A 275 -15.43 3.19 6.90
C ALA A 275 -15.97 1.80 6.54
N VAL A 276 -16.82 1.22 7.38
CA VAL A 276 -17.43 -0.09 7.12
C VAL A 276 -18.32 -0.04 5.87
N LEU A 277 -19.07 1.05 5.70
CA LEU A 277 -20.00 1.23 4.58
C LEU A 277 -19.28 1.78 3.34
N ALA A 278 -18.38 2.76 3.50
CA ALA A 278 -17.69 3.44 2.42
C ALA A 278 -16.68 2.52 1.70
N ASN A 279 -15.99 1.66 2.43
CA ASN A 279 -14.97 0.79 1.84
C ASN A 279 -15.52 -0.15 0.76
N SER A 280 -16.71 -0.70 0.94
CA SER A 280 -17.27 -1.67 0.00
C SER A 280 -17.47 -1.10 -1.42
N PRO A 281 -18.23 -0.01 -1.62
CA PRO A 281 -18.45 0.55 -2.96
C PRO A 281 -17.17 1.16 -3.54
N VAL A 282 -16.33 1.80 -2.71
CA VAL A 282 -15.08 2.41 -3.20
C VAL A 282 -14.07 1.34 -3.64
N ILE A 283 -13.91 0.24 -2.88
CA ILE A 283 -13.05 -0.89 -3.27
C ILE A 283 -13.58 -1.57 -4.53
N PHE A 284 -14.90 -1.70 -4.69
CA PHE A 284 -15.50 -2.24 -5.90
C PHE A 284 -15.13 -1.40 -7.13
N LEU A 285 -15.31 -0.09 -7.08
CA LEU A 285 -14.92 0.82 -8.16
C LEU A 285 -13.42 0.76 -8.44
N MET A 286 -12.60 0.72 -7.39
CA MET A 286 -11.16 0.57 -7.52
C MET A 286 -10.73 -0.75 -8.14
N SER A 287 -11.51 -1.81 -7.95
CA SER A 287 -11.24 -3.12 -8.59
C SER A 287 -11.36 -3.06 -10.12
N ILE A 288 -12.03 -2.05 -10.66
CA ILE A 288 -12.14 -1.78 -12.10
C ILE A 288 -11.12 -0.69 -12.51
N TYR A 289 -11.03 0.37 -11.73
CA TYR A 289 -10.17 1.53 -12.02
C TYR A 289 -8.68 1.17 -12.10
N VAL A 290 -8.20 0.42 -11.12
CA VAL A 290 -6.78 0.05 -11.01
C VAL A 290 -6.32 -0.82 -12.19
N PRO A 291 -6.99 -1.93 -12.56
CA PRO A 291 -6.57 -2.72 -13.72
C PRO A 291 -6.64 -1.91 -15.01
N LEU A 292 -7.70 -1.13 -15.20
CA LEU A 292 -7.85 -0.27 -16.37
C LEU A 292 -6.69 0.73 -16.47
N GLY A 293 -6.36 1.40 -15.37
CA GLY A 293 -5.25 2.36 -15.32
C GLY A 293 -3.90 1.72 -15.62
N ILE A 294 -3.63 0.56 -15.02
CA ILE A 294 -2.36 -0.16 -15.23
C ILE A 294 -2.27 -0.68 -16.66
N VAL A 295 -3.31 -1.31 -17.19
CA VAL A 295 -3.34 -1.79 -18.57
C VAL A 295 -3.16 -0.65 -19.55
N SER A 296 -3.85 0.47 -19.34
CA SER A 296 -3.72 1.69 -20.17
C SER A 296 -2.30 2.23 -20.17
N PHE A 297 -1.65 2.26 -19.00
CA PHE A 297 -0.26 2.66 -18.91
C PHE A 297 0.66 1.71 -19.67
N PHE A 298 0.49 0.39 -19.56
CA PHE A 298 1.33 -0.58 -20.28
C PHE A 298 1.11 -0.54 -21.79
N ILE A 299 -0.11 -0.31 -22.27
CA ILE A 299 -0.38 -0.07 -23.70
C ILE A 299 0.40 1.15 -24.19
N TYR A 300 0.31 2.27 -23.46
CA TYR A 300 1.06 3.48 -23.76
C TYR A 300 2.58 3.25 -23.70
N PHE A 301 3.05 2.53 -22.69
CA PHE A 301 4.47 2.24 -22.50
C PHE A 301 5.08 1.49 -23.68
N MET A 302 4.33 0.62 -24.33
CA MET A 302 4.78 -0.19 -25.47
C MET A 302 4.61 0.50 -26.82
N SER A 303 3.54 1.30 -26.98
CA SER A 303 3.16 1.83 -28.32
C SER A 303 3.30 3.34 -28.46
N ASP A 304 3.55 4.06 -27.35
CA ASP A 304 3.48 5.54 -27.26
C ASP A 304 2.11 6.11 -27.71
N TYR A 305 1.13 5.24 -27.91
CA TYR A 305 -0.23 5.61 -28.29
C TYR A 305 -1.18 5.46 -27.12
N PHE A 306 -1.91 6.53 -26.81
CA PHE A 306 -2.93 6.54 -25.77
C PHE A 306 -4.32 6.78 -26.38
N PRO A 307 -5.16 5.73 -26.49
CA PRO A 307 -6.50 5.88 -27.04
C PRO A 307 -7.33 6.86 -26.23
N LYS A 308 -7.97 7.83 -26.89
CA LYS A 308 -8.84 8.83 -26.23
C LYS A 308 -9.96 8.19 -25.43
N ILE A 309 -10.47 7.04 -25.87
CA ILE A 309 -11.52 6.30 -25.15
C ILE A 309 -11.04 5.81 -23.77
N LEU A 310 -9.76 5.39 -23.66
CA LEU A 310 -9.19 4.98 -22.37
C LEU A 310 -9.02 6.17 -21.42
N SER A 311 -8.64 7.35 -21.96
CA SER A 311 -8.59 8.59 -21.17
C SER A 311 -9.97 8.90 -20.59
N ILE A 312 -11.02 8.89 -21.42
CA ILE A 312 -12.38 9.17 -21.00
C ILE A 312 -12.84 8.17 -19.93
N LEU A 313 -12.59 6.87 -20.14
CA LEU A 313 -12.97 5.83 -19.17
C LEU A 313 -12.26 5.99 -17.83
N ILE A 314 -10.98 6.31 -17.84
CA ILE A 314 -10.19 6.54 -16.61
C ILE A 314 -10.73 7.77 -15.88
N THR A 315 -10.94 8.88 -16.57
CA THR A 315 -11.48 10.11 -15.98
C THR A 315 -12.85 9.85 -15.37
N THR A 316 -13.78 9.28 -16.15
CA THR A 316 -15.15 9.02 -15.67
C THR A 316 -15.18 8.08 -14.46
N LEU A 317 -14.41 6.99 -14.47
CA LEU A 317 -14.33 6.08 -13.32
C LEU A 317 -13.67 6.74 -12.09
N GLY A 318 -12.68 7.60 -12.32
CA GLY A 318 -12.06 8.38 -11.26
C GLY A 318 -13.05 9.32 -10.60
N ASP A 319 -13.82 10.07 -11.41
CA ASP A 319 -14.84 11.01 -10.94
C ASP A 319 -15.99 10.30 -10.22
N ILE A 320 -16.45 9.16 -10.73
CA ILE A 320 -17.46 8.32 -10.05
C ILE A 320 -16.93 7.86 -8.69
N THR A 321 -15.69 7.41 -8.63
CA THR A 321 -15.09 6.93 -7.37
C THR A 321 -14.93 8.06 -6.35
N TYR A 322 -14.51 9.23 -6.80
CA TYR A 322 -14.43 10.42 -5.97
C TYR A 322 -15.82 10.82 -5.47
N THR A 323 -16.81 10.91 -6.36
CA THR A 323 -18.20 11.30 -6.01
C THR A 323 -18.83 10.34 -5.01
N VAL A 324 -18.61 9.02 -5.19
CA VAL A 324 -19.09 8.01 -4.24
C VAL A 324 -18.42 8.20 -2.88
N ASN A 325 -17.10 8.43 -2.84
CA ASN A 325 -16.41 8.68 -1.58
C ASN A 325 -16.87 9.98 -0.92
N HIS A 326 -17.03 11.05 -1.70
CA HIS A 326 -17.53 12.36 -1.23
C HIS A 326 -18.93 12.26 -0.63
N SER A 327 -19.81 11.45 -1.21
CA SER A 327 -21.19 11.24 -0.69
C SER A 327 -21.18 10.70 0.75
N PHE A 328 -20.20 9.87 1.11
CA PHE A 328 -20.02 9.40 2.48
C PHE A 328 -19.49 10.47 3.43
N ASN A 329 -18.74 11.46 2.92
CA ASN A 329 -18.25 12.57 3.73
C ASN A 329 -19.39 13.44 4.29
N ILE A 330 -20.46 13.59 3.53
CA ILE A 330 -21.67 14.33 3.96
C ILE A 330 -22.33 13.63 5.16
N LEU A 331 -22.26 12.31 5.22
CA LEU A 331 -22.81 11.49 6.31
C LEU A 331 -21.89 11.46 7.54
N GLN A 332 -20.65 11.95 7.42
CA GLN A 332 -19.57 11.80 8.40
C GLN A 332 -19.66 12.74 9.62
N ARG A 333 -20.74 13.46 9.84
CA ARG A 333 -20.90 14.33 11.04
C ARG A 333 -20.77 13.62 12.39
N GLY A 334 -20.37 12.34 12.41
CA GLY A 334 -20.21 11.48 13.58
C GLY A 334 -18.92 10.64 13.60
N ALA A 335 -17.77 11.14 13.09
CA ALA A 335 -16.50 10.47 13.35
C ALA A 335 -16.19 10.58 14.86
N ILE A 336 -16.07 9.42 15.50
CA ILE A 336 -15.70 9.37 16.93
C ILE A 336 -14.18 9.58 17.00
N GLU A 337 -13.76 10.74 17.48
CA GLU A 337 -12.37 10.98 17.87
C GLU A 337 -12.16 10.36 19.25
N VAL A 338 -11.30 9.35 19.31
CA VAL A 338 -10.99 8.69 20.57
C VAL A 338 -9.55 8.96 20.91
N GLU A 339 -9.33 9.72 21.98
CA GLU A 339 -8.01 9.83 22.60
C GLU A 339 -7.72 8.53 23.36
N TYR A 340 -7.04 7.61 22.70
CA TYR A 340 -6.70 6.35 23.31
C TYR A 340 -5.18 6.15 23.38
N ASN A 341 -4.66 5.92 24.58
CA ASN A 341 -3.22 5.89 24.85
C ASN A 341 -2.68 4.52 25.29
N ASN A 342 -3.51 3.45 25.26
CA ASN A 342 -3.10 2.15 25.82
C ASN A 342 -2.77 1.10 24.76
N VAL A 343 -1.57 1.21 24.17
CA VAL A 343 -1.04 0.28 23.15
C VAL A 343 -1.03 -1.18 23.63
N LYS A 344 -0.80 -1.42 24.93
CA LYS A 344 -0.75 -2.77 25.50
C LYS A 344 -2.09 -3.49 25.36
N LEU A 345 -3.21 -2.79 25.57
CA LEU A 345 -4.55 -3.38 25.47
C LEU A 345 -4.87 -3.81 24.04
N VAL A 346 -4.42 -3.05 23.04
CA VAL A 346 -4.58 -3.44 21.62
C VAL A 346 -3.78 -4.68 21.28
N PHE A 347 -2.53 -4.80 21.76
CA PHE A 347 -1.77 -6.03 21.60
C PHE A 347 -2.45 -7.22 22.27
N MET A 348 -2.98 -7.06 23.47
CA MET A 348 -3.73 -8.12 24.16
C MET A 348 -5.00 -8.51 23.39
N LEU A 349 -5.71 -7.54 22.82
CA LEU A 349 -6.88 -7.79 21.98
C LEU A 349 -6.52 -8.60 20.73
N TYR A 350 -5.48 -8.20 19.99
CA TYR A 350 -5.07 -8.98 18.83
C TYR A 350 -4.57 -10.37 19.20
N ALA A 351 -3.80 -10.50 20.26
CA ALA A 351 -3.39 -11.82 20.77
C ALA A 351 -4.60 -12.70 21.10
N PHE A 352 -5.63 -12.12 21.72
CA PHE A 352 -6.89 -12.81 22.02
C PHE A 352 -7.66 -13.17 20.74
N ILE A 353 -7.79 -12.26 19.76
CA ILE A 353 -8.46 -12.51 18.48
C ILE A 353 -7.77 -13.65 17.74
N PHE A 354 -6.44 -13.61 17.62
CA PHE A 354 -5.68 -14.65 16.94
C PHE A 354 -5.72 -15.99 17.70
N PHE A 355 -5.72 -15.95 19.03
CA PHE A 355 -5.89 -17.15 19.84
C PHE A 355 -7.25 -17.81 19.59
N VAL A 356 -8.34 -17.03 19.63
CA VAL A 356 -9.70 -17.52 19.38
C VAL A 356 -9.90 -18.00 17.93
N ALA A 357 -9.22 -17.35 16.96
CA ALA A 357 -9.23 -17.75 15.56
C ALA A 357 -8.29 -18.94 15.27
N SER A 358 -7.47 -19.36 16.21
CA SER A 358 -6.51 -20.46 16.02
C SER A 358 -7.20 -21.83 15.94
N GLU A 359 -6.60 -22.74 15.18
CA GLU A 359 -7.05 -24.14 15.14
C GLU A 359 -7.01 -24.82 16.53
N TYR A 360 -6.07 -24.40 17.37
CA TYR A 360 -5.97 -24.93 18.74
C TYR A 360 -7.23 -24.65 19.56
N PHE A 361 -7.74 -23.42 19.52
CA PHE A 361 -8.99 -23.06 20.19
C PHE A 361 -10.17 -23.81 19.57
N TYR A 362 -10.21 -23.90 18.23
CA TYR A 362 -11.24 -24.62 17.51
C TYR A 362 -11.25 -26.12 17.90
N ILE A 363 -10.11 -26.79 17.91
CA ILE A 363 -10.00 -28.21 18.26
C ILE A 363 -10.33 -28.46 19.74
N LYS A 364 -9.81 -27.65 20.66
CA LYS A 364 -9.99 -27.90 22.10
C LYS A 364 -11.31 -27.42 22.69
N VAL A 365 -11.86 -26.33 22.19
CA VAL A 365 -13.05 -25.70 22.79
C VAL A 365 -14.30 -25.91 21.94
N VAL A 366 -14.19 -25.79 20.62
CA VAL A 366 -15.34 -25.80 19.71
C VAL A 366 -15.71 -27.21 19.24
N SER A 367 -14.74 -28.13 19.09
CA SER A 367 -15.04 -29.51 18.70
C SER A 367 -15.86 -30.26 19.76
N ARG A 368 -15.86 -29.79 21.01
CA ARG A 368 -16.71 -30.30 22.09
C ARG A 368 -18.09 -29.65 22.21
N HIS A 369 -18.27 -28.47 21.61
CA HIS A 369 -19.51 -27.68 21.67
C HIS A 369 -19.76 -27.00 20.33
N ASN A 370 -21.01 -26.92 19.90
CA ASN A 370 -21.50 -26.40 18.62
C ASN A 370 -20.74 -25.13 18.09
N PRO A 371 -20.27 -25.09 16.82
CA PRO A 371 -19.34 -24.03 16.30
C PRO A 371 -19.94 -22.63 16.15
N LYS A 372 -21.21 -22.44 16.42
CA LYS A 372 -21.91 -21.16 16.17
C LYS A 372 -21.55 -19.99 17.12
N PRO A 373 -21.09 -20.17 18.38
CA PRO A 373 -20.83 -19.06 19.29
C PRO A 373 -19.54 -18.30 19.04
N CYS A 374 -18.52 -18.88 18.36
CA CYS A 374 -17.20 -18.27 18.29
C CYS A 374 -17.15 -16.99 17.45
N ILE A 375 -17.90 -16.90 16.34
CA ILE A 375 -17.90 -15.70 15.48
C ILE A 375 -18.65 -14.57 16.17
N GLY A 376 -19.77 -14.86 16.81
CA GLY A 376 -20.49 -13.88 17.63
C GLY A 376 -19.63 -13.34 18.78
N PHE A 377 -18.82 -14.20 19.41
CA PHE A 377 -17.92 -13.81 20.49
C PHE A 377 -16.73 -12.96 19.99
N ILE A 378 -16.16 -13.29 18.80
CA ILE A 378 -15.11 -12.47 18.16
C ILE A 378 -15.66 -11.09 17.80
N ILE A 379 -16.85 -11.03 17.19
CA ILE A 379 -17.49 -9.77 16.82
C ILE A 379 -17.88 -8.98 18.08
N ALA A 380 -18.45 -9.62 19.10
CA ALA A 380 -18.79 -8.95 20.35
C ALA A 380 -17.57 -8.45 21.11
N SER A 381 -16.46 -9.20 21.11
CA SER A 381 -15.19 -8.76 21.71
C SER A 381 -14.58 -7.59 20.97
N LEU A 382 -14.68 -7.58 19.63
CA LEU A 382 -14.24 -6.47 18.79
C LEU A 382 -15.08 -5.21 19.03
N ILE A 383 -16.41 -5.36 19.12
CA ILE A 383 -17.32 -4.24 19.41
C ILE A 383 -17.09 -3.71 20.83
N ALA A 384 -16.91 -4.59 21.83
CA ALA A 384 -16.68 -4.19 23.24
C ALA A 384 -15.36 -3.44 23.46
N VAL A 385 -14.40 -3.55 22.57
CA VAL A 385 -13.11 -2.83 22.64
C VAL A 385 -13.12 -1.57 21.79
N THR A 386 -14.07 -1.44 20.85
CA THR A 386 -14.25 -0.23 20.02
C THR A 386 -15.24 0.76 20.66
N ILE A 387 -15.99 0.34 21.68
CA ILE A 387 -16.82 1.20 22.56
C ILE A 387 -16.06 1.48 23.86
#